data_c7967834976e1ccb541f79d8fd0343d0
#
_entry.id   c7967834976e1ccb541f79d8fd0343d0
#
_cell.length_a   1.000
_cell.length_b   1.000
_cell.length_c   1.000
_cell.angle_alpha   90.00
_cell.angle_beta   90.00
_cell.angle_gamma   90.00
#
_symmetry.space_group_name_H-M   'P 1'
#
loop_
_entity.id
_entity.type
_entity.pdbx_description
1 polymer ?
#
loop_
_entity_poly.entity_id
_entity_poly.type
_entity_poly.pdbx_seq_one_letter_code
_entity_poly.pdbx_strand_id
1 'polypeptide(L)'
;YRHFPSKARMFEGLIEFIEETLFTRINKIVNEEKDSLTRCQLILHLILGFAEKNPGITRILNGDALMGEQDRLRARIAKLFERLETQLKQVLRERKLREGKTLSADEAIIANMMICYTDGRINGFIRSGFTRKPTEQFNEQWAAFKQMFV
;
A
#
# COMPACT_ATOMS: atom_id res chain seq x y z
N TYR A 1 10.90 32.46 6.72
CA TYR A 1 9.68 32.71 6.00
C TYR A 1 8.55 31.78 6.44
N ARG A 2 7.40 32.34 6.66
CA ARG A 2 6.31 31.60 7.33
C ARG A 2 5.76 30.41 6.55
N HIS A 3 5.80 30.47 5.22
CA HIS A 3 5.23 29.40 4.40
C HIS A 3 6.04 28.08 4.45
N PHE A 4 7.36 28.15 4.62
CA PHE A 4 8.17 26.94 4.65
C PHE A 4 7.84 26.04 5.83
N PRO A 5 7.78 26.56 7.08
CA PRO A 5 7.35 25.72 8.19
C PRO A 5 5.94 25.20 8.01
N SER A 6 5.04 26.03 7.46
CA SER A 6 3.65 25.63 7.22
C SER A 6 3.53 24.53 6.17
N LYS A 7 4.34 24.60 5.11
CA LYS A 7 4.37 23.61 4.05
C LYS A 7 4.89 22.28 4.56
N ALA A 8 5.98 22.29 5.31
CA ALA A 8 6.53 21.07 5.91
C ALA A 8 5.50 20.42 6.86
N ARG A 9 4.84 21.23 7.69
CA ARG A 9 3.81 20.73 8.60
C ARG A 9 2.61 20.18 7.87
N MET A 10 2.25 20.79 6.74
CA MET A 10 1.17 20.30 5.90
C MET A 10 1.49 18.90 5.38
N PHE A 11 2.70 18.69 4.88
CA PHE A 11 3.13 17.38 4.40
C PHE A 11 3.19 16.36 5.52
N GLU A 12 3.70 16.75 6.69
CA GLU A 12 3.71 15.88 7.86
C GLU A 12 2.29 15.44 8.25
N GLY A 13 1.37 16.39 8.26
CA GLY A 13 -0.05 16.10 8.57
C GLY A 13 -0.69 15.18 7.55
N LEU A 14 -0.38 15.36 6.26
CA LEU A 14 -0.89 14.50 5.21
C LEU A 14 -0.32 13.08 5.31
N ILE A 15 0.98 12.96 5.58
CA ILE A 15 1.62 11.65 5.75
C ILE A 15 1.03 10.94 6.98
N GLU A 16 0.84 11.67 8.07
CA GLU A 16 0.22 11.13 9.28
C GLU A 16 -1.20 10.64 9.01
N PHE A 17 -1.97 11.41 8.25
CA PHE A 17 -3.32 11.02 7.83
C PHE A 17 -3.29 9.73 7.00
N ILE A 18 -2.34 9.61 6.07
CA ILE A 18 -2.19 8.39 5.25
C ILE A 18 -1.89 7.19 6.16
N GLU A 19 -0.90 7.32 7.03
CA GLU A 19 -0.49 6.25 7.95
C GLU A 19 -1.64 5.81 8.83
N GLU A 20 -2.30 6.76 9.47
CA GLU A 20 -3.38 6.49 10.41
C GLU A 20 -4.57 5.84 9.70
N THR A 21 -4.96 6.36 8.55
CA THR A 21 -6.08 5.83 7.79
C THR A 21 -5.81 4.40 7.34
N LEU A 22 -4.65 4.15 6.74
CA LEU A 22 -4.33 2.83 6.22
C LEU A 22 -4.18 1.80 7.32
N PHE A 23 -3.41 2.09 8.37
CA PHE A 23 -3.13 1.09 9.40
C PHE A 23 -4.31 0.83 10.32
N THR A 24 -5.17 1.83 10.56
CA THR A 24 -6.40 1.59 11.30
C THR A 24 -7.30 0.60 10.56
N ARG A 25 -7.44 0.77 9.23
CA ARG A 25 -8.26 -0.13 8.42
C ARG A 25 -7.62 -1.49 8.22
N ILE A 26 -6.30 -1.55 8.10
CA ILE A 26 -5.57 -2.82 8.02
C ILE A 26 -5.80 -3.63 9.30
N ASN A 27 -5.70 -2.99 10.46
CA ASN A 27 -5.94 -3.65 11.74
C ASN A 27 -7.35 -4.23 11.80
N LYS A 28 -8.33 -3.51 11.29
CA LYS A 28 -9.71 -3.98 11.22
C LYS A 28 -9.83 -5.21 10.30
N ILE A 29 -9.19 -5.18 9.13
CA ILE A 29 -9.18 -6.31 8.21
C ILE A 29 -8.59 -7.55 8.88
N VAL A 30 -7.44 -7.41 9.53
CA VAL A 30 -6.77 -8.51 10.20
C VAL A 30 -7.60 -9.09 11.34
N ASN A 31 -8.35 -8.23 12.04
CA ASN A 31 -9.21 -8.68 13.14
C ASN A 31 -10.48 -9.37 12.67
N GLU A 32 -11.06 -8.94 11.55
CA GLU A 32 -12.34 -9.44 11.08
C GLU A 32 -12.23 -10.60 10.09
N GLU A 33 -11.19 -10.62 9.27
CA GLU A 33 -10.98 -11.66 8.25
C GLU A 33 -9.92 -12.65 8.72
N LYS A 34 -10.19 -13.93 8.58
CA LYS A 34 -9.28 -14.99 9.06
C LYS A 34 -8.43 -15.60 7.95
N ASP A 35 -8.92 -15.63 6.72
CA ASP A 35 -8.17 -16.21 5.61
C ASP A 35 -7.05 -15.26 5.19
N SER A 36 -5.81 -15.78 5.19
CA SER A 36 -4.62 -14.98 4.94
C SER A 36 -4.61 -14.35 3.54
N LEU A 37 -4.96 -15.11 2.51
CA LEU A 37 -4.96 -14.55 1.15
C LEU A 37 -6.08 -13.54 0.95
N THR A 38 -7.23 -13.74 1.60
CA THR A 38 -8.30 -12.76 1.59
C THR A 38 -7.90 -11.49 2.33
N ARG A 39 -7.15 -11.62 3.44
CA ARG A 39 -6.56 -10.45 4.11
C ARG A 39 -5.68 -9.66 3.16
N CYS A 40 -4.80 -10.34 2.43
CA CYS A 40 -3.93 -9.67 1.44
C CYS A 40 -4.74 -8.97 0.37
N GLN A 41 -5.77 -9.63 -0.17
CA GLN A 41 -6.66 -9.04 -1.17
C GLN A 41 -7.29 -7.74 -0.66
N LEU A 42 -7.83 -7.77 0.56
CA LEU A 42 -8.48 -6.61 1.16
C LEU A 42 -7.48 -5.48 1.45
N ILE A 43 -6.28 -5.83 1.88
CA ILE A 43 -5.23 -4.83 2.12
C ILE A 43 -4.81 -4.14 0.83
N LEU A 44 -4.57 -4.90 -0.23
CA LEU A 44 -4.21 -4.33 -1.53
C LEU A 44 -5.34 -3.46 -2.08
N HIS A 45 -6.58 -3.93 -2.00
CA HIS A 45 -7.72 -3.16 -2.43
C HIS A 45 -7.88 -1.86 -1.64
N LEU A 46 -7.62 -1.92 -0.34
CA LEU A 46 -7.64 -0.73 0.52
C LEU A 46 -6.64 0.32 0.04
N ILE A 47 -5.40 -0.09 -0.22
CA ILE A 47 -4.35 0.83 -0.67
C ILE A 47 -4.73 1.45 -2.01
N LEU A 48 -5.17 0.64 -2.96
CA LEU A 48 -5.54 1.11 -4.29
C LEU A 48 -6.78 2.02 -4.24
N GLY A 49 -7.79 1.65 -3.46
CA GLY A 49 -9.00 2.45 -3.29
C GLY A 49 -8.74 3.78 -2.60
N PHE A 50 -7.84 3.77 -1.62
CA PHE A 50 -7.44 5.00 -0.94
C PHE A 50 -6.74 5.96 -1.91
N ALA A 51 -5.83 5.45 -2.73
CA ALA A 51 -5.16 6.24 -3.76
C ALA A 51 -6.16 6.82 -4.76
N GLU A 52 -7.09 5.99 -5.21
CA GLU A 52 -8.10 6.39 -6.20
C GLU A 52 -8.98 7.52 -5.70
N LYS A 53 -9.37 7.47 -4.41
CA LYS A 53 -10.22 8.48 -3.79
C LYS A 53 -9.47 9.76 -3.44
N ASN A 54 -8.14 9.71 -3.42
CA ASN A 54 -7.30 10.83 -3.00
C ASN A 54 -6.19 11.07 -4.02
N PRO A 55 -6.53 11.50 -5.26
CA PRO A 55 -5.52 11.67 -6.31
C PRO A 55 -4.36 12.58 -5.91
N GLY A 56 -4.63 13.65 -5.16
CA GLY A 56 -3.59 14.55 -4.69
C GLY A 56 -2.58 13.88 -3.77
N ILE A 57 -3.02 12.87 -3.02
CA ILE A 57 -2.15 12.13 -2.10
C ILE A 57 -1.21 11.18 -2.84
N THR A 58 -1.60 10.72 -4.03
CA THR A 58 -0.77 9.77 -4.79
C THR A 58 0.61 10.33 -5.10
N ARG A 59 0.72 11.63 -5.32
CA ARG A 59 2.01 12.26 -5.60
C ARG A 59 2.88 12.37 -4.35
N ILE A 60 2.29 12.33 -3.18
CA ILE A 60 3.02 12.17 -1.92
C ILE A 60 3.51 10.73 -1.81
N LEU A 61 2.63 9.76 -2.10
CA LEU A 61 2.95 8.34 -2.01
C LEU A 61 4.11 7.94 -2.93
N ASN A 62 4.18 8.49 -4.15
CA ASN A 62 5.29 8.20 -5.06
C ASN A 62 6.51 9.09 -4.85
N GLY A 63 6.43 10.05 -3.93
CA GLY A 63 7.53 10.95 -3.58
C GLY A 63 7.66 12.20 -4.44
N ASP A 64 6.92 12.32 -5.54
CA ASP A 64 7.04 13.46 -6.46
C ASP A 64 6.76 14.78 -5.77
N ALA A 65 5.70 14.85 -4.98
CA ALA A 65 5.32 16.09 -4.28
C ALA A 65 6.33 16.48 -3.20
N LEU A 66 7.21 15.57 -2.81
CA LEU A 66 8.21 15.80 -1.77
C LEU A 66 9.58 16.14 -2.34
N MET A 67 9.71 16.24 -3.67
CA MET A 67 10.95 16.65 -4.30
C MET A 67 11.29 18.08 -3.85
N GLY A 68 12.53 18.27 -3.38
CA GLY A 68 12.95 19.57 -2.84
C GLY A 68 12.58 19.80 -1.40
N GLU A 69 11.78 18.92 -0.79
CA GLU A 69 11.48 18.98 0.64
C GLU A 69 12.56 18.29 1.47
N GLN A 70 12.43 18.35 2.80
CA GLN A 70 13.38 17.71 3.69
C GLN A 70 13.43 16.20 3.49
N ASP A 71 14.63 15.63 3.54
CA ASP A 71 14.82 14.19 3.33
C ASP A 71 13.99 13.33 4.29
N ARG A 72 13.75 13.81 5.51
CA ARG A 72 12.95 13.06 6.49
C ARG A 72 11.52 12.80 6.03
N LEU A 73 10.96 13.66 5.19
CA LEU A 73 9.60 13.45 4.67
C LEU A 73 9.58 12.30 3.67
N ARG A 74 10.58 12.26 2.78
CA ARG A 74 10.70 11.15 1.83
C ARG A 74 11.01 9.84 2.54
N ALA A 75 11.88 9.91 3.56
CA ALA A 75 12.22 8.75 4.37
C ALA A 75 10.98 8.20 5.09
N ARG A 76 10.08 9.07 5.51
CA ARG A 76 8.84 8.67 6.16
C ARG A 76 7.90 7.92 5.22
N ILE A 77 7.84 8.33 3.94
CA ILE A 77 7.06 7.61 2.92
C ILE A 77 7.70 6.26 2.62
N ALA A 78 9.02 6.19 2.50
CA ALA A 78 9.71 4.91 2.32
C ALA A 78 9.41 3.96 3.48
N LYS A 79 9.40 4.48 4.71
CA LYS A 79 9.07 3.71 5.90
C LYS A 79 7.62 3.22 5.88
N LEU A 80 6.70 4.03 5.38
CA LEU A 80 5.30 3.63 5.21
C LEU A 80 5.19 2.39 4.33
N PHE A 81 5.86 2.40 3.17
CA PHE A 81 5.82 1.25 2.25
C PHE A 81 6.51 0.02 2.85
N GLU A 82 7.61 0.20 3.60
CA GLU A 82 8.23 -0.90 4.33
C GLU A 82 7.26 -1.53 5.32
N ARG A 83 6.51 -0.71 6.05
CA ARG A 83 5.52 -1.20 7.02
C ARG A 83 4.38 -1.94 6.34
N LEU A 84 3.93 -1.45 5.18
CA LEU A 84 2.89 -2.15 4.40
C LEU A 84 3.39 -3.51 3.93
N GLU A 85 4.61 -3.56 3.42
CA GLU A 85 5.23 -4.80 2.97
C GLU A 85 5.40 -5.78 4.12
N THR A 86 5.87 -5.30 5.27
CA THR A 86 6.02 -6.10 6.47
C THR A 86 4.68 -6.67 6.94
N GLN A 87 3.62 -5.86 6.87
CA GLN A 87 2.28 -6.31 7.23
C GLN A 87 1.82 -7.46 6.34
N LEU A 88 2.04 -7.35 5.03
CA LEU A 88 1.69 -8.42 4.08
C LEU A 88 2.51 -9.68 4.35
N LYS A 89 3.80 -9.50 4.60
CA LYS A 89 4.68 -10.61 4.94
C LYS A 89 4.20 -11.35 6.18
N GLN A 90 3.79 -10.60 7.20
CA GLN A 90 3.28 -11.17 8.45
C GLN A 90 2.00 -11.98 8.20
N VAL A 91 1.08 -11.43 7.42
CA VAL A 91 -0.16 -12.11 7.06
C VAL A 91 0.13 -13.42 6.31
N LEU A 92 1.06 -13.37 5.36
CA LEU A 92 1.44 -14.57 4.58
C LEU A 92 2.13 -15.62 5.46
N ARG A 93 2.92 -15.20 6.44
CA ARG A 93 3.55 -16.10 7.39
C ARG A 93 2.49 -16.86 8.20
N GLU A 94 1.42 -16.19 8.58
CA GLU A 94 0.33 -16.81 9.33
C GLU A 94 -0.37 -17.91 8.54
N ARG A 95 -0.45 -17.79 7.21
CA ARG A 95 -1.01 -18.84 6.36
C ARG A 95 -0.27 -20.15 6.59
N LYS A 96 1.06 -20.11 6.64
CA LYS A 96 1.89 -21.28 6.87
C LYS A 96 1.73 -21.81 8.30
N LEU A 97 1.80 -20.91 9.28
CA LEU A 97 1.80 -21.30 10.70
C LEU A 97 0.44 -21.70 11.21
N ARG A 98 -0.62 -20.97 10.86
CA ARG A 98 -1.97 -21.23 11.38
C ARG A 98 -2.81 -22.12 10.49
N GLU A 99 -2.71 -21.95 9.17
CA GLU A 99 -3.54 -22.68 8.22
C GLU A 99 -2.86 -23.93 7.68
N GLY A 100 -1.55 -24.09 7.94
CA GLY A 100 -0.80 -25.25 7.48
C GLY A 100 -0.68 -25.34 5.97
N LYS A 101 -0.86 -24.23 5.27
CA LYS A 101 -0.83 -24.17 3.81
C LYS A 101 0.48 -23.54 3.33
N THR A 102 1.06 -24.15 2.29
CA THR A 102 2.31 -23.64 1.72
C THR A 102 2.05 -22.59 0.66
N LEU A 103 3.09 -21.83 0.34
CA LEU A 103 3.10 -20.85 -0.74
C LEU A 103 4.10 -21.28 -1.79
N SER A 104 3.94 -20.78 -3.01
CA SER A 104 4.85 -21.12 -4.12
C SER A 104 6.25 -20.53 -3.96
N ALA A 105 6.41 -19.52 -3.10
CA ALA A 105 7.67 -18.86 -2.82
C ALA A 105 7.67 -18.33 -1.39
N ASP A 106 8.83 -17.84 -0.93
CA ASP A 106 8.98 -17.23 0.38
C ASP A 106 8.01 -16.05 0.54
N GLU A 107 7.44 -15.91 1.72
CA GLU A 107 6.51 -14.82 2.04
C GLU A 107 7.10 -13.42 1.79
N ALA A 108 8.41 -13.25 1.97
CA ALA A 108 9.07 -11.97 1.70
C ALA A 108 9.04 -11.64 0.20
N ILE A 109 9.25 -12.64 -0.65
CA ILE A 109 9.21 -12.47 -2.10
C ILE A 109 7.80 -12.09 -2.55
N ILE A 110 6.81 -12.82 -2.05
CA ILE A 110 5.42 -12.58 -2.43
C ILE A 110 4.94 -11.21 -1.94
N ALA A 111 5.28 -10.84 -0.69
CA ALA A 111 4.92 -9.53 -0.14
C ALA A 111 5.52 -8.41 -0.99
N ASN A 112 6.76 -8.56 -1.43
CA ASN A 112 7.39 -7.57 -2.30
C ASN A 112 6.66 -7.46 -3.64
N MET A 113 6.28 -8.59 -4.25
CA MET A 113 5.51 -8.59 -5.49
C MET A 113 4.18 -7.87 -5.33
N MET A 114 3.51 -8.05 -4.19
CA MET A 114 2.26 -7.38 -3.90
C MET A 114 2.44 -5.86 -3.81
N ILE A 115 3.48 -5.40 -3.13
CA ILE A 115 3.76 -3.97 -3.02
C ILE A 115 4.14 -3.39 -4.39
N CYS A 116 4.92 -4.10 -5.18
CA CYS A 116 5.26 -3.65 -6.54
C CYS A 116 4.01 -3.53 -7.42
N TYR A 117 3.06 -4.43 -7.25
CA TYR A 117 1.78 -4.36 -7.95
C TYR A 117 1.03 -3.07 -7.58
N THR A 118 0.93 -2.74 -6.29
CA THR A 118 0.25 -1.51 -5.87
C THR A 118 0.98 -0.27 -6.38
N ASP A 119 2.30 -0.25 -6.31
CA ASP A 119 3.11 0.84 -6.83
C ASP A 119 2.87 1.05 -8.32
N GLY A 120 2.84 -0.03 -9.08
CA GLY A 120 2.58 0.03 -10.51
C GLY A 120 1.21 0.60 -10.84
N ARG A 121 0.18 0.18 -10.10
CA ARG A 121 -1.18 0.69 -10.30
C ARG A 121 -1.30 2.17 -9.94
N ILE A 122 -0.69 2.60 -8.84
CA ILE A 122 -0.71 3.99 -8.41
C ILE A 122 0.04 4.87 -9.42
N ASN A 123 1.22 4.45 -9.85
CA ASN A 123 1.99 5.23 -10.82
C ASN A 123 1.31 5.27 -12.19
N GLY A 124 0.64 4.19 -12.60
CA GLY A 124 -0.18 4.18 -13.81
C GLY A 124 -1.34 5.18 -13.74
N PHE A 125 -1.95 5.31 -12.56
CA PHE A 125 -3.00 6.30 -12.31
C PHE A 125 -2.48 7.72 -12.52
N ILE A 126 -1.32 8.03 -11.93
CA ILE A 126 -0.68 9.34 -12.07
C ILE A 126 -0.31 9.61 -13.53
N ARG A 127 0.36 8.67 -14.19
CA ARG A 127 0.81 8.85 -15.58
C ARG A 127 -0.34 9.07 -16.56
N SER A 128 -1.49 8.48 -16.28
CA SER A 128 -2.66 8.63 -17.16
C SER A 128 -3.46 9.90 -16.88
N GLY A 129 -2.94 10.81 -16.06
CA GLY A 129 -3.67 12.01 -15.65
C GLY A 129 -4.87 11.66 -14.80
N PHE A 130 -4.73 10.64 -13.94
CA PHE A 130 -5.75 10.17 -13.00
C PHE A 130 -6.99 9.58 -13.70
N THR A 131 -6.80 8.98 -14.87
CA THR A 131 -7.88 8.34 -15.62
C THR A 131 -7.90 6.83 -15.51
N ARG A 132 -6.73 6.19 -15.44
CA ARG A 132 -6.62 4.74 -15.25
C ARG A 132 -6.70 4.41 -13.77
N LYS A 133 -7.91 4.06 -13.32
CA LYS A 133 -8.16 3.87 -11.89
C LYS A 133 -7.38 2.70 -11.31
N PRO A 134 -6.75 2.88 -10.14
CA PRO A 134 -5.97 1.81 -9.50
C PRO A 134 -6.76 0.53 -9.22
N THR A 135 -8.06 0.63 -8.96
CA THR A 135 -8.90 -0.53 -8.67
C THR A 135 -9.50 -1.17 -9.92
N GLU A 136 -9.25 -0.60 -11.11
CA GLU A 136 -9.80 -1.13 -12.36
C GLU A 136 -9.36 -2.57 -12.58
N GLN A 137 -10.32 -3.47 -12.77
CA GLN A 137 -10.09 -4.90 -12.97
C GLN A 137 -9.32 -5.57 -11.82
N PHE A 138 -9.40 -5.01 -10.62
CA PHE A 138 -8.66 -5.56 -9.49
C PHE A 138 -9.04 -7.02 -9.20
N ASN A 139 -10.33 -7.36 -9.22
CA ASN A 139 -10.76 -8.72 -8.89
C ASN A 139 -10.19 -9.75 -9.86
N GLU A 140 -10.20 -9.43 -11.16
CA GLU A 140 -9.64 -10.31 -12.18
C GLU A 140 -8.13 -10.44 -12.04
N GLN A 141 -7.46 -9.32 -11.80
CA GLN A 141 -6.00 -9.32 -11.59
C GLN A 141 -5.62 -10.05 -10.32
N TRP A 142 -6.38 -9.86 -9.26
CA TRP A 142 -6.12 -10.59 -8.01
C TRP A 142 -6.29 -12.11 -8.21
N ALA A 143 -7.33 -12.54 -8.90
CA ALA A 143 -7.55 -13.96 -9.16
C ALA A 143 -6.36 -14.59 -9.91
N ALA A 144 -5.85 -13.91 -10.94
CA ALA A 144 -4.68 -14.37 -11.68
C ALA A 144 -3.42 -14.35 -10.80
N PHE A 145 -3.23 -13.29 -10.06
CA PHE A 145 -2.09 -13.08 -9.18
C PHE A 145 -2.04 -14.15 -8.08
N LYS A 146 -3.18 -14.39 -7.45
CA LYS A 146 -3.32 -15.38 -6.38
C LYS A 146 -2.90 -16.77 -6.82
N GLN A 147 -3.21 -17.17 -8.05
CA GLN A 147 -2.83 -18.49 -8.57
C GLN A 147 -1.31 -18.66 -8.61
N MET A 148 -0.55 -17.59 -8.75
CA MET A 148 0.91 -17.66 -8.75
C MET A 148 1.48 -17.99 -7.36
N PHE A 149 0.71 -17.76 -6.29
CA PHE A 149 1.18 -17.94 -4.92
C PHE A 149 0.88 -19.32 -4.35
N VAL A 150 -0.05 -20.01 -4.93
CA VAL A 150 -0.48 -21.34 -4.47
C VAL A 150 -0.10 -22.44 -5.47
#